data_ab50295d2eabd65ba739cd809e64c8b5
#
_entry.id   ab50295d2eabd65ba739cd809e64c8b5
#
_cell.length_a   1.000
_cell.length_b   1.000
_cell.length_c   1.000
_cell.angle_alpha   90.00
_cell.angle_beta   90.00
_cell.angle_gamma   90.00
#
_symmetry.space_group_name_H-M   'P 1'
#
loop_
_entity.id
_entity.type
_entity.pdbx_description
1 polymer ?
#
loop_
_entity_poly.entity_id
_entity_poly.type
_entity_poly.pdbx_seq_one_letter_code
_entity_poly.pdbx_strand_id
1 'polypeptide(L)'
;MRKLNWKKIVAGTLSAIMLLSVTACGSSSTKSESASTEASKKELTKVTFCLDWTPNTNHTGIYAAKALGYYEDAGLDVEIVQPPENGAATMCASGQAQFAIEAQD
;
A
#
# COMPACT_ATOMS: atom_id res chain seq x y z
N MET A 1 16.86 29.85 11.72
CA MET A 1 15.95 29.06 10.88
C MET A 1 15.97 29.61 9.47
N ARG A 2 16.64 28.93 8.53
CA ARG A 2 16.72 29.37 7.13
C ARG A 2 15.50 28.88 6.40
N LYS A 3 14.63 29.79 5.98
CA LYS A 3 13.48 29.49 5.11
C LYS A 3 14.01 29.15 3.73
N LEU A 4 13.87 27.87 3.34
CA LEU A 4 14.23 27.39 2.01
C LEU A 4 13.26 27.97 0.99
N ASN A 5 13.75 28.88 0.15
CA ASN A 5 12.94 29.49 -0.91
C ASN A 5 12.76 28.51 -2.07
N TRP A 6 11.73 27.71 -2.02
CA TRP A 6 11.34 26.74 -3.05
C TRP A 6 11.09 27.37 -4.43
N LYS A 7 10.74 28.67 -4.46
CA LYS A 7 10.38 29.36 -5.73
C LYS A 7 11.53 29.66 -6.67
N LYS A 8 12.78 29.38 -6.31
CA LYS A 8 13.96 29.69 -7.15
C LYS A 8 14.62 28.48 -7.80
N ILE A 9 14.09 27.26 -7.61
CA ILE A 9 14.69 26.03 -8.18
C ILE A 9 14.02 25.60 -9.50
N VAL A 10 12.95 26.25 -9.92
CA VAL A 10 12.19 25.84 -11.13
C VAL A 10 12.59 26.61 -12.42
N ALA A 11 13.57 27.48 -12.34
CA ALA A 11 14.02 28.25 -13.50
C ALA A 11 15.46 27.91 -13.87
N GLY A 12 15.65 26.81 -14.60
CA GLY A 12 16.98 26.58 -15.15
C GLY A 12 17.28 25.14 -15.56
N THR A 13 16.52 24.53 -16.46
CA THR A 13 17.03 23.55 -17.44
C THR A 13 15.94 23.26 -18.49
N LEU A 14 15.75 24.22 -19.34
CA LEU A 14 15.08 24.01 -20.62
C LEU A 14 16.08 24.41 -21.71
N SER A 15 16.96 23.51 -22.12
CA SER A 15 17.67 23.67 -23.38
C SER A 15 18.21 22.34 -23.88
N ALA A 16 17.72 22.00 -25.07
CA ALA A 16 18.37 21.21 -26.11
C ALA A 16 18.68 19.72 -25.80
N ILE A 17 17.87 18.85 -26.40
CA ILE A 17 18.37 17.90 -27.41
C ILE A 17 17.15 17.51 -28.28
N MET A 18 17.02 18.18 -29.41
CA MET A 18 16.32 17.67 -30.60
C MET A 18 17.37 16.97 -31.47
N LEU A 19 16.88 16.00 -32.24
CA LEU A 19 17.50 15.30 -33.37
C LEU A 19 18.15 13.94 -33.02
N LEU A 20 17.37 12.88 -33.32
CA LEU A 20 17.72 11.96 -34.41
C LEU A 20 16.59 10.95 -34.58
N SER A 21 15.76 11.21 -35.59
CA SER A 21 14.84 10.28 -36.21
C SER A 21 15.66 9.23 -37.01
N VAL A 22 15.48 7.95 -36.71
CA VAL A 22 15.80 6.89 -37.63
C VAL A 22 14.59 5.98 -37.77
N THR A 23 13.94 6.13 -38.90
CA THR A 23 13.00 5.17 -39.48
C THR A 23 13.72 3.86 -39.79
N ALA A 24 13.21 2.75 -39.27
CA ALA A 24 13.40 1.45 -39.85
C ALA A 24 12.11 0.63 -39.70
N CYS A 25 11.35 0.55 -40.80
CA CYS A 25 10.37 -0.49 -41.03
C CYS A 25 11.08 -1.83 -41.19
N GLY A 26 10.56 -2.86 -40.51
CA GLY A 26 10.99 -4.23 -40.73
C GLY A 26 10.00 -5.17 -40.05
N SER A 27 9.26 -5.86 -40.88
CA SER A 27 8.20 -6.84 -40.59
C SER A 27 8.58 -8.00 -39.66
N SER A 28 7.51 -8.45 -38.97
CA SER A 28 7.21 -9.85 -38.58
C SER A 28 7.99 -10.47 -37.43
N SER A 29 7.25 -10.77 -36.44
CA SER A 29 7.06 -12.06 -35.74
C SER A 29 6.70 -11.83 -34.27
N THR A 30 5.47 -12.13 -34.00
CA THR A 30 4.88 -12.49 -32.72
C THR A 30 5.88 -13.23 -31.81
N LYS A 31 6.30 -12.58 -30.72
CA LYS A 31 6.69 -13.25 -29.50
C LYS A 31 6.28 -12.36 -28.33
N SER A 32 5.22 -12.80 -27.71
CA SER A 32 4.75 -12.27 -26.43
C SER A 32 5.87 -12.51 -25.42
N GLU A 33 6.70 -11.53 -25.23
CA GLU A 33 7.61 -11.48 -24.09
C GLU A 33 6.83 -10.86 -22.95
N SER A 34 6.31 -11.77 -22.12
CA SER A 34 5.84 -11.45 -20.78
C SER A 34 7.01 -10.78 -20.07
N ALA A 35 6.94 -9.46 -19.98
CA ALA A 35 7.80 -8.73 -19.06
C ALA A 35 7.39 -9.15 -17.65
N SER A 36 8.08 -10.14 -17.10
CA SER A 36 8.06 -10.37 -15.66
C SER A 36 8.72 -9.17 -15.03
N THR A 37 7.90 -8.21 -14.66
CA THR A 37 8.27 -7.20 -13.67
C THR A 37 8.60 -8.00 -12.41
N GLU A 38 9.86 -8.19 -12.12
CA GLU A 38 10.30 -8.55 -10.78
C GLU A 38 9.83 -7.41 -9.87
N ALA A 39 8.64 -7.56 -9.33
CA ALA A 39 8.18 -6.74 -8.23
C ALA A 39 9.18 -7.00 -7.10
N SER A 40 10.05 -6.04 -6.85
CA SER A 40 10.83 -5.97 -5.62
C SER A 40 9.86 -6.25 -4.49
N LYS A 41 10.03 -7.38 -3.80
CA LYS A 41 9.16 -7.82 -2.71
C LYS A 41 9.27 -6.76 -1.62
N LYS A 42 8.34 -5.82 -1.64
CA LYS A 42 8.25 -4.76 -0.64
C LYS A 42 8.06 -5.46 0.70
N GLU A 43 8.99 -5.26 1.62
CA GLU A 43 8.85 -5.79 2.97
C GLU A 43 7.64 -5.13 3.62
N LEU A 44 6.61 -5.92 3.94
CA LEU A 44 5.38 -5.43 4.53
C LEU A 44 5.51 -5.40 6.06
N THR A 45 5.01 -4.34 6.67
CA THR A 45 4.90 -4.26 8.13
C THR A 45 3.70 -5.07 8.59
N LYS A 46 3.94 -6.06 9.45
CA LYS A 46 2.87 -6.87 10.03
C LYS A 46 2.06 -6.07 11.04
N VAL A 47 0.75 -6.15 10.91
CA VAL A 47 -0.23 -5.48 11.77
C VAL A 47 -1.34 -6.46 12.14
N THR A 48 -1.60 -6.63 13.41
CA THR A 48 -2.76 -7.37 13.91
C THR A 48 -3.89 -6.40 14.21
N PHE A 49 -5.05 -6.64 13.60
CA PHE A 49 -6.27 -5.87 13.77
C PHE A 49 -7.33 -6.75 14.43
N CYS A 50 -7.74 -6.40 15.66
CA CYS A 50 -8.73 -7.15 16.42
C CYS A 50 -10.14 -6.59 16.22
N LEU A 51 -11.09 -7.45 15.88
CA LEU A 51 -12.50 -7.09 15.76
C LEU A 51 -13.14 -7.01 17.14
N ASP A 52 -14.29 -6.33 17.24
CA ASP A 52 -15.12 -6.28 18.45
C ASP A 52 -15.96 -7.55 18.65
N TRP A 53 -16.21 -8.29 17.57
CA TRP A 53 -17.07 -9.48 17.55
C TRP A 53 -16.66 -10.46 16.44
N THR A 54 -17.41 -11.54 16.30
CA THR A 54 -17.29 -12.41 15.13
C THR A 54 -17.56 -11.63 13.85
N PRO A 55 -16.87 -11.97 12.74
CA PRO A 55 -17.05 -11.26 11.46
C PRO A 55 -18.51 -11.13 11.06
N ASN A 56 -18.91 -9.90 10.76
CA ASN A 56 -20.27 -9.56 10.33
C ASN A 56 -20.24 -8.36 9.37
N THR A 57 -21.41 -7.87 8.98
CA THR A 57 -21.54 -6.78 8.00
C THR A 57 -20.92 -5.45 8.44
N ASN A 58 -20.74 -5.19 9.74
CA ASN A 58 -20.10 -3.98 10.23
C ASN A 58 -18.59 -3.97 9.89
N HIS A 59 -18.00 -5.14 9.67
CA HIS A 59 -16.57 -5.29 9.33
C HIS A 59 -16.30 -5.30 7.82
N THR A 60 -17.33 -5.08 6.98
CA THR A 60 -17.20 -5.17 5.51
C THR A 60 -16.06 -4.31 4.97
N GLY A 61 -15.90 -3.08 5.46
CA GLY A 61 -14.85 -2.16 5.01
C GLY A 61 -13.45 -2.69 5.25
N ILE A 62 -13.22 -3.34 6.38
CA ILE A 62 -11.92 -3.90 6.78
C ILE A 62 -11.55 -5.08 5.87
N TYR A 63 -12.51 -5.98 5.65
CA TYR A 63 -12.31 -7.13 4.76
C TYR A 63 -12.21 -6.72 3.29
N ALA A 64 -13.00 -5.73 2.85
CA ALA A 64 -12.91 -5.19 1.50
C ALA A 64 -11.53 -4.57 1.24
N ALA A 65 -11.02 -3.78 2.17
CA ALA A 65 -9.69 -3.19 2.07
C ALA A 65 -8.59 -4.25 1.92
N LYS A 66 -8.70 -5.36 2.68
CA LYS A 66 -7.78 -6.49 2.56
C LYS A 66 -7.92 -7.19 1.21
N ALA A 67 -9.15 -7.52 0.80
CA ALA A 67 -9.41 -8.23 -0.45
C ALA A 67 -9.02 -7.43 -1.71
N LEU A 68 -9.09 -6.10 -1.64
CA LEU A 68 -8.71 -5.19 -2.73
C LEU A 68 -7.22 -4.81 -2.72
N GLY A 69 -6.43 -5.32 -1.76
CA GLY A 69 -5.00 -5.08 -1.70
C GLY A 69 -4.59 -3.71 -1.14
N TYR A 70 -5.53 -2.94 -0.56
CA TYR A 70 -5.23 -1.58 -0.07
C TYR A 70 -4.23 -1.57 1.07
N TYR A 71 -4.19 -2.61 1.89
CA TYR A 71 -3.21 -2.72 2.96
C TYR A 71 -1.82 -3.00 2.42
N GLU A 72 -1.68 -3.93 1.47
CA GLU A 72 -0.41 -4.24 0.82
C GLU A 72 0.13 -3.02 0.06
N ASP A 73 -0.74 -2.28 -0.63
CA ASP A 73 -0.37 -1.03 -1.32
C ASP A 73 0.17 0.01 -0.33
N ALA A 74 -0.40 0.06 0.87
CA ALA A 74 0.09 0.90 1.96
C ALA A 74 1.36 0.36 2.65
N GLY A 75 1.84 -0.82 2.27
CA GLY A 75 3.01 -1.46 2.88
C GLY A 75 2.71 -2.25 4.14
N LEU A 76 1.47 -2.69 4.32
CA LEU A 76 1.01 -3.41 5.50
C LEU A 76 0.59 -4.84 5.15
N ASP A 77 0.97 -5.79 6.01
CA ASP A 77 0.42 -7.14 6.05
C ASP A 77 -0.54 -7.21 7.25
N VAL A 78 -1.83 -7.05 6.98
CA VAL A 78 -2.85 -6.96 8.04
C VAL A 78 -3.47 -8.32 8.32
N GLU A 79 -3.27 -8.82 9.53
CA GLU A 79 -3.96 -9.97 10.08
C GLU A 79 -5.21 -9.51 10.83
N ILE A 80 -6.39 -10.01 10.44
CA ILE A 80 -7.67 -9.69 11.08
C ILE A 80 -8.05 -10.84 11.99
N VAL A 81 -8.18 -10.56 13.28
CA VAL A 81 -8.48 -11.56 14.31
C VAL A 81 -9.77 -11.24 15.06
N GLN A 82 -10.40 -12.28 15.60
CA GLN A 82 -11.56 -12.13 16.47
C GLN A 82 -11.12 -11.77 17.89
N PRO A 83 -11.97 -11.11 18.68
CA PRO A 83 -11.65 -10.77 20.06
C PRO A 83 -11.52 -12.04 20.92
N PRO A 84 -10.58 -12.07 21.85
CA PRO A 84 -10.55 -13.07 22.90
C PRO A 84 -11.65 -12.83 23.93
N GLU A 85 -11.87 -13.77 24.85
CA GLU A 85 -12.91 -13.66 25.88
C GLU A 85 -12.79 -12.40 26.76
N ASN A 86 -11.58 -11.87 26.91
CA ASN A 86 -11.32 -10.66 27.69
C ASN A 86 -11.40 -9.36 26.87
N GLY A 87 -11.87 -9.44 25.63
CA GLY A 87 -12.16 -8.30 24.77
C GLY A 87 -11.01 -7.76 23.94
N ALA A 88 -11.37 -7.01 22.89
CA ALA A 88 -10.44 -6.46 21.94
C ALA A 88 -9.53 -5.38 22.55
N ALA A 89 -10.05 -4.55 23.45
CA ALA A 89 -9.27 -3.54 24.15
C ALA A 89 -8.11 -4.14 24.94
N THR A 90 -8.34 -5.28 25.61
CA THR A 90 -7.30 -5.98 26.37
C THR A 90 -6.18 -6.48 25.45
N MET A 91 -6.53 -6.94 24.27
CA MET A 91 -5.56 -7.41 23.29
C MET A 91 -4.65 -6.28 22.80
N CYS A 92 -5.21 -5.08 22.58
CA CYS A 92 -4.42 -3.88 22.28
C CYS A 92 -3.57 -3.42 23.46
N ALA A 93 -4.15 -3.37 24.65
CA ALA A 93 -3.44 -2.92 25.86
C ALA A 93 -2.24 -3.81 26.19
N SER A 94 -2.32 -5.11 25.87
CA SER A 94 -1.22 -6.07 26.06
C SER A 94 -0.20 -6.07 24.91
N GLY A 95 -0.42 -5.30 23.83
CA GLY A 95 0.45 -5.24 22.67
C GLY A 95 0.32 -6.44 21.71
N GLN A 96 -0.69 -7.29 21.89
CA GLN A 96 -0.95 -8.43 21.01
C GLN A 96 -1.64 -8.02 19.70
N ALA A 97 -2.34 -6.89 19.71
CA ALA A 97 -2.86 -6.23 18.50
C ALA A 97 -2.43 -4.76 18.47
N GLN A 98 -2.20 -4.21 17.29
CA GLN A 98 -1.89 -2.81 17.10
C GLN A 98 -3.14 -1.96 17.01
N PHE A 99 -4.24 -2.54 16.53
CA PHE A 99 -5.53 -1.89 16.38
C PHE A 99 -6.65 -2.81 16.83
N ALA A 100 -7.71 -2.21 17.35
CA ALA A 100 -8.93 -2.94 17.67
C ALA A 100 -10.16 -2.04 17.45
N ILE A 101 -11.29 -2.69 17.16
CA ILE A 101 -12.61 -2.06 17.25
C ILE A 101 -13.12 -2.28 18.67
N GLU A 102 -13.72 -1.24 19.24
CA GLU A 102 -14.37 -1.33 20.54
C GLU A 102 -15.69 -0.57 20.48
N ALA A 103 -16.73 -1.09 21.10
CA ALA A 103 -17.97 -0.38 21.28
C ALA A 103 -17.80 0.69 22.37
N GLN A 104 -18.31 1.88 22.13
CA GLN A 104 -18.34 2.94 23.14
C GLN A 104 -19.65 2.83 23.90
N ASP A 105 -19.60 2.46 25.17
CA ASP A 105 -20.73 2.40 26.09
C ASP A 105 -21.09 3.78 26.64
#